data_303707dbb8b6354131e5dc4bed3d87d4
#
_entry.id   303707dbb8b6354131e5dc4bed3d87d4
#
_cell.length_a   1.000
_cell.length_b   1.000
_cell.length_c   1.000
_cell.angle_alpha   90.00
_cell.angle_beta   90.00
_cell.angle_gamma   90.00
#
_symmetry.space_group_name_H-M   'P 1'
#
loop_
_entity.id
_entity.type
_entity.pdbx_description
1 polymer ?
#
loop_
_entity_poly.entity_id
_entity_poly.type
_entity_poly.pdbx_seq_one_letter_code
_entity_poly.pdbx_strand_id
1 'polypeptide(L)'
;MAKPATKSMISDKDGNSADASKVTMPKNRDFRGAWTLEGDVMKEDLSAAKELFKSKIKEARTPLLASEDVAFMMALENDDASARAASVAKKKALRDATKASAIDAASSIDELTAAWDTSVLGDSPYA
;
A
#
# COMPACT_ATOMS: atom_id res chain seq x y z
N MET A 1 4.91 39.55 -27.90
CA MET A 1 4.32 39.36 -26.56
C MET A 1 4.66 37.98 -26.02
N ALA A 2 5.21 37.92 -24.82
CA ALA A 2 5.54 36.63 -24.22
C ALA A 2 4.27 35.84 -23.91
N LYS A 3 4.27 34.55 -24.24
CA LYS A 3 3.19 33.65 -23.91
C LYS A 3 3.18 33.46 -22.39
N PRO A 4 2.04 33.59 -21.70
CA PRO A 4 1.99 33.36 -20.26
C PRO A 4 2.37 31.92 -19.93
N ALA A 5 3.09 31.74 -18.81
CA ALA A 5 3.47 30.44 -18.35
C ALA A 5 2.22 29.60 -18.06
N THR A 6 2.23 28.35 -18.50
CA THR A 6 1.14 27.42 -18.20
C THR A 6 1.19 27.08 -16.72
N LYS A 7 0.10 27.29 -16.01
CA LYS A 7 -0.02 26.92 -14.60
C LYS A 7 -0.11 25.41 -14.47
N SER A 8 0.71 24.84 -13.60
CA SER A 8 0.58 23.45 -13.22
C SER A 8 -0.58 23.30 -12.25
N MET A 9 -1.58 22.54 -12.62
CA MET A 9 -2.71 22.21 -11.75
C MET A 9 -2.47 20.89 -11.06
N ILE A 10 -2.92 20.79 -9.82
CA ILE A 10 -2.93 19.54 -9.07
C ILE A 10 -4.36 19.22 -8.66
N SER A 11 -4.74 17.95 -8.79
CA SER A 11 -6.08 17.48 -8.45
C SER A 11 -6.04 16.49 -7.30
N ASP A 12 -7.09 16.48 -6.49
CA ASP A 12 -7.28 15.48 -5.45
C ASP A 12 -8.06 14.27 -5.98
N LYS A 13 -8.33 13.29 -5.09
CA LYS A 13 -9.05 12.06 -5.45
C LYS A 13 -10.50 12.31 -5.89
N ASP A 14 -11.07 13.46 -5.50
CA ASP A 14 -12.46 13.82 -5.79
C ASP A 14 -12.60 14.76 -6.99
N GLY A 15 -11.50 15.06 -7.67
CA GLY A 15 -11.49 15.92 -8.85
C GLY A 15 -11.35 17.40 -8.57
N ASN A 16 -11.20 17.81 -7.32
CA ASN A 16 -10.91 19.19 -6.96
C ASN A 16 -9.49 19.54 -7.37
N SER A 17 -9.30 20.71 -7.97
CA SER A 17 -7.98 21.12 -8.45
C SER A 17 -7.63 22.53 -8.05
N ALA A 18 -6.33 22.81 -7.96
CA ALA A 18 -5.79 24.11 -7.64
C ALA A 18 -4.40 24.28 -8.29
N ASP A 19 -3.91 25.54 -8.29
CA ASP A 19 -2.56 25.82 -8.76
C ASP A 19 -1.53 25.19 -7.82
N ALA A 20 -0.74 24.27 -8.35
CA ALA A 20 0.25 23.52 -7.57
C ALA A 20 1.25 24.41 -6.83
N SER A 21 1.55 25.61 -7.37
CA SER A 21 2.49 26.55 -6.74
C SER A 21 1.93 27.17 -5.46
N LYS A 22 0.61 27.10 -5.24
CA LYS A 22 -0.08 27.70 -4.09
C LYS A 22 -0.57 26.69 -3.08
N VAL A 23 -0.35 25.40 -3.33
CA VAL A 23 -0.87 24.32 -2.49
C VAL A 23 0.25 23.74 -1.63
N THR A 24 -0.03 23.60 -0.34
CA THR A 24 0.84 22.85 0.58
C THR A 24 0.60 21.36 0.37
N MET A 25 1.66 20.63 0.03
CA MET A 25 1.60 19.20 -0.30
C MET A 25 1.93 18.33 0.90
N PRO A 26 1.42 17.08 0.94
CA PRO A 26 1.93 16.08 1.87
C PRO A 26 3.43 15.84 1.67
N LYS A 27 4.08 15.35 2.72
CA LYS A 27 5.53 15.11 2.80
C LYS A 27 6.04 14.21 1.69
N ASN A 28 5.26 13.20 1.28
CA ASN A 28 5.61 12.29 0.21
C ASN A 28 4.37 11.99 -0.65
N ARG A 29 4.57 11.26 -1.74
CA ARG A 29 3.52 11.00 -2.73
C ARG A 29 2.98 9.56 -2.68
N ASP A 30 3.33 8.79 -1.65
CA ASP A 30 2.99 7.37 -1.55
C ASP A 30 1.47 7.13 -1.60
N PHE A 31 0.70 8.04 -1.02
CA PHE A 31 -0.76 7.93 -0.95
C PHE A 31 -1.46 9.03 -1.76
N ARG A 32 -0.91 9.39 -2.89
CA ARG A 32 -1.49 10.42 -3.75
C ARG A 32 -2.97 10.16 -4.08
N GLY A 33 -3.35 8.90 -4.25
CA GLY A 33 -4.74 8.51 -4.50
C GLY A 33 -5.69 8.75 -3.32
N ALA A 34 -5.15 9.10 -2.14
CA ALA A 34 -5.92 9.42 -0.94
C ALA A 34 -5.90 10.91 -0.61
N TRP A 35 -5.34 11.75 -1.46
CA TRP A 35 -5.26 13.19 -1.21
C TRP A 35 -6.62 13.87 -1.35
N THR A 36 -6.89 14.82 -0.45
CA THR A 36 -8.06 15.70 -0.50
C THR A 36 -7.61 17.15 -0.40
N LEU A 37 -8.15 18.00 -1.26
CA LEU A 37 -7.82 19.42 -1.28
C LEU A 37 -8.78 20.18 -0.36
N GLU A 38 -8.23 20.83 0.66
CA GLU A 38 -8.97 21.69 1.58
C GLU A 38 -8.36 23.10 1.55
N GLY A 39 -8.99 24.02 0.83
CA GLY A 39 -8.44 25.35 0.60
C GLY A 39 -7.13 25.26 -0.18
N ASP A 40 -6.03 25.70 0.42
CA ASP A 40 -4.68 25.68 -0.18
C ASP A 40 -3.83 24.51 0.36
N VAL A 41 -4.44 23.55 1.05
CA VAL A 41 -3.74 22.43 1.66
C VAL A 41 -4.24 21.11 1.06
N MET A 42 -3.30 20.33 0.54
CA MET A 42 -3.56 18.95 0.13
C MET A 42 -3.35 18.07 1.35
N LYS A 43 -4.41 17.44 1.83
CA LYS A 43 -4.38 16.54 2.99
C LYS A 43 -4.48 15.10 2.55
N GLU A 44 -4.00 14.19 3.41
CA GLU A 44 -4.12 12.76 3.19
C GLU A 44 -5.34 12.24 3.95
N ASP A 45 -6.30 11.65 3.22
CA ASP A 45 -7.44 10.96 3.81
C ASP A 45 -6.95 9.60 4.33
N LEU A 46 -6.81 9.48 5.65
CA LEU A 46 -6.27 8.27 6.27
C LEU A 46 -7.09 7.01 5.94
N SER A 47 -8.41 7.13 5.92
CA SER A 47 -9.29 6.01 5.58
C SER A 47 -9.03 5.51 4.14
N ALA A 48 -8.93 6.44 3.18
CA ALA A 48 -8.59 6.11 1.79
C ALA A 48 -7.16 5.59 1.67
N ALA A 49 -6.22 6.13 2.45
CA ALA A 49 -4.83 5.65 2.49
C ALA A 49 -4.75 4.20 2.96
N LYS A 50 -5.54 3.82 3.97
CA LYS A 50 -5.60 2.43 4.45
C LYS A 50 -6.06 1.48 3.35
N GLU A 51 -7.05 1.88 2.55
CA GLU A 51 -7.50 1.07 1.42
C GLU A 51 -6.43 0.93 0.34
N LEU A 52 -5.71 2.01 0.02
CA LEU A 52 -4.58 1.96 -0.90
C LEU A 52 -3.45 1.06 -0.37
N PHE A 53 -3.19 1.13 0.93
CA PHE A 53 -2.20 0.29 1.60
C PHE A 53 -2.56 -1.19 1.48
N LYS A 54 -3.82 -1.55 1.73
CA LYS A 54 -4.31 -2.93 1.57
C LYS A 54 -4.20 -3.40 0.11
N SER A 55 -4.44 -2.51 -0.85
CA SER A 55 -4.26 -2.82 -2.28
C SER A 55 -2.82 -3.14 -2.62
N LYS A 56 -1.87 -2.40 -2.04
CA LYS A 56 -0.43 -2.68 -2.19
C LYS A 56 -0.04 -4.03 -1.61
N ILE A 57 -0.61 -4.39 -0.46
CA ILE A 57 -0.41 -5.71 0.14
C ILE A 57 -0.91 -6.80 -0.81
N LYS A 58 -2.08 -6.62 -1.41
CA LYS A 58 -2.66 -7.58 -2.36
C LYS A 58 -1.77 -7.76 -3.60
N GLU A 59 -1.21 -6.67 -4.12
CA GLU A 59 -0.24 -6.72 -5.21
C GLU A 59 1.02 -7.49 -4.82
N ALA A 60 1.59 -7.16 -3.66
CA ALA A 60 2.83 -7.77 -3.19
C ALA A 60 2.68 -9.26 -2.89
N ARG A 61 1.55 -9.68 -2.32
CA ARG A 61 1.33 -11.08 -1.94
C ARG A 61 1.03 -12.01 -3.11
N THR A 62 0.54 -11.50 -4.23
CA THR A 62 0.13 -12.33 -5.37
C THR A 62 1.26 -13.24 -5.87
N PRO A 63 2.47 -12.73 -6.22
CA PRO A 63 3.55 -13.62 -6.64
C PRO A 63 4.06 -14.52 -5.50
N LEU A 64 3.98 -14.05 -4.25
CA LEU A 64 4.40 -14.83 -3.09
C LEU A 64 3.47 -16.01 -2.84
N LEU A 65 2.16 -15.80 -2.99
CA LEU A 65 1.17 -16.88 -2.92
C LEU A 65 1.39 -17.90 -4.04
N ALA A 66 1.67 -17.45 -5.24
CA ALA A 66 1.96 -18.34 -6.38
C ALA A 66 3.19 -19.20 -6.11
N SER A 67 4.26 -18.60 -5.53
CA SER A 67 5.47 -19.35 -5.16
C SER A 67 5.17 -20.40 -4.08
N GLU A 68 4.33 -20.07 -3.10
CA GLU A 68 3.96 -21.02 -2.05
C GLU A 68 3.05 -22.13 -2.56
N ASP A 69 2.23 -21.88 -3.59
CA ASP A 69 1.45 -22.93 -4.24
C ASP A 69 2.37 -23.96 -4.89
N VAL A 70 3.44 -23.51 -5.54
CA VAL A 70 4.46 -24.40 -6.11
C VAL A 70 5.17 -25.18 -5.00
N ALA A 71 5.59 -24.51 -3.93
CA ALA A 71 6.26 -25.14 -2.79
C ALA A 71 5.38 -26.22 -2.15
N PHE A 72 4.09 -25.95 -2.02
CA PHE A 72 3.11 -26.89 -1.50
C PHE A 72 2.99 -28.14 -2.39
N MET A 73 2.90 -27.95 -3.70
CA MET A 73 2.83 -29.05 -4.66
C MET A 73 4.10 -29.92 -4.62
N MET A 74 5.27 -29.31 -4.53
CA MET A 74 6.53 -30.03 -4.40
C MET A 74 6.60 -30.81 -3.10
N ALA A 75 6.09 -30.25 -2.01
CA ALA A 75 6.03 -30.92 -0.72
C ALA A 75 5.11 -32.16 -0.77
N LEU A 76 3.98 -32.05 -1.49
CA LEU A 76 3.09 -33.20 -1.72
C LEU A 76 3.77 -34.31 -2.52
N GLU A 77 4.44 -33.93 -3.61
CA GLU A 77 5.16 -34.89 -4.48
C GLU A 77 6.25 -35.61 -3.72
N ASN A 78 6.94 -34.92 -2.80
CA ASN A 78 8.03 -35.48 -1.99
C ASN A 78 7.55 -36.13 -0.69
N ASP A 79 6.26 -36.13 -0.43
CA ASP A 79 5.65 -36.61 0.81
C ASP A 79 6.30 -35.98 2.05
N ASP A 80 6.58 -34.66 1.97
CA ASP A 80 7.21 -33.88 3.02
C ASP A 80 6.15 -33.13 3.84
N ALA A 81 5.69 -33.75 4.93
CA ALA A 81 4.65 -33.19 5.77
C ALA A 81 5.08 -31.89 6.44
N SER A 82 6.34 -31.75 6.80
CA SER A 82 6.89 -30.56 7.45
C SER A 82 6.92 -29.38 6.48
N ALA A 83 7.40 -29.58 5.26
CA ALA A 83 7.42 -28.53 4.22
C ALA A 83 5.99 -28.14 3.81
N ARG A 84 5.08 -29.09 3.76
CA ARG A 84 3.67 -28.82 3.46
C ARG A 84 3.03 -27.94 4.53
N ALA A 85 3.25 -28.24 5.81
CA ALA A 85 2.74 -27.44 6.92
C ALA A 85 3.33 -26.04 6.92
N ALA A 86 4.63 -25.89 6.62
CA ALA A 86 5.29 -24.60 6.52
C ALA A 86 4.68 -23.74 5.40
N SER A 87 4.42 -24.34 4.23
CA SER A 87 3.79 -23.63 3.10
C SER A 87 2.37 -23.18 3.43
N VAL A 88 1.58 -24.01 4.09
CA VAL A 88 0.22 -23.66 4.54
C VAL A 88 0.25 -22.47 5.50
N ALA A 89 1.20 -22.46 6.44
CA ALA A 89 1.35 -21.36 7.40
C ALA A 89 1.73 -20.05 6.71
N LYS A 90 2.64 -20.08 5.74
CA LYS A 90 3.04 -18.90 4.95
C LYS A 90 1.88 -18.36 4.13
N LYS A 91 1.12 -19.23 3.48
CA LYS A 91 -0.06 -18.83 2.70
C LYS A 91 -1.11 -18.16 3.58
N LYS A 92 -1.33 -18.69 4.79
CA LYS A 92 -2.26 -18.08 5.75
C LYS A 92 -1.78 -16.69 6.16
N ALA A 93 -0.50 -16.52 6.48
CA ALA A 93 0.08 -15.24 6.86
C ALA A 93 -0.07 -14.21 5.72
N LEU A 94 0.15 -14.61 4.48
CA LEU A 94 -0.02 -13.74 3.30
C LEU A 94 -1.48 -13.32 3.13
N ARG A 95 -2.43 -14.23 3.30
CA ARG A 95 -3.86 -13.91 3.18
C ARG A 95 -4.32 -12.98 4.31
N ASP A 96 -3.80 -13.17 5.52
CA ASP A 96 -4.17 -12.39 6.70
C ASP A 96 -3.46 -11.03 6.77
N ALA A 97 -2.50 -10.76 5.89
CA ALA A 97 -1.72 -9.52 5.91
C ALA A 97 -2.57 -8.24 5.80
N THR A 98 -3.70 -8.30 5.07
CA THR A 98 -4.62 -7.16 4.96
C THR A 98 -5.51 -6.98 6.19
N LYS A 99 -5.50 -7.95 7.11
CA LYS A 99 -6.33 -7.96 8.32
C LYS A 99 -5.52 -7.60 9.57
N ALA A 100 -4.27 -7.18 9.41
CA ALA A 100 -3.42 -6.83 10.54
C ALA A 100 -4.04 -5.68 11.34
N SER A 101 -4.16 -5.86 12.66
CA SER A 101 -4.76 -4.86 13.54
C SER A 101 -4.03 -3.51 13.51
N ALA A 102 -2.72 -3.53 13.26
CA ALA A 102 -1.90 -2.31 13.15
C ALA A 102 -2.37 -1.40 12.00
N ILE A 103 -2.95 -1.95 10.94
CA ILE A 103 -3.47 -1.16 9.81
C ILE A 103 -4.68 -0.36 10.26
N ASP A 104 -5.67 -1.02 10.85
CA ASP A 104 -6.89 -0.35 11.30
C ASP A 104 -6.64 0.58 12.49
N ALA A 105 -5.66 0.25 13.34
CA ALA A 105 -5.29 1.04 14.49
C ALA A 105 -4.41 2.26 14.15
N ALA A 106 -3.85 2.33 12.95
CA ALA A 106 -2.99 3.44 12.55
C ALA A 106 -3.77 4.76 12.57
N SER A 107 -3.21 5.75 13.26
CA SER A 107 -3.79 7.09 13.38
C SER A 107 -3.05 8.13 12.54
N SER A 108 -2.00 7.73 11.84
CA SER A 108 -1.21 8.59 10.95
C SER A 108 -0.69 7.78 9.76
N ILE A 109 -0.24 8.49 8.73
CA ILE A 109 0.39 7.86 7.56
C ILE A 109 1.69 7.15 7.97
N ASP A 110 2.47 7.74 8.87
CA ASP A 110 3.72 7.11 9.34
C ASP A 110 3.44 5.79 10.07
N GLU A 111 2.42 5.76 10.92
CA GLU A 111 2.00 4.53 11.59
C GLU A 111 1.49 3.49 10.58
N LEU A 112 0.76 3.93 9.56
CA LEU A 112 0.24 3.06 8.52
C LEU A 112 1.38 2.40 7.74
N THR A 113 2.36 3.18 7.28
CA THR A 113 3.50 2.63 6.53
C THR A 113 4.35 1.70 7.38
N ALA A 114 4.46 1.98 8.69
CA ALA A 114 5.16 1.12 9.64
C ALA A 114 4.45 -0.23 9.85
N ALA A 115 3.18 -0.34 9.49
CA ALA A 115 2.42 -1.58 9.61
C ALA A 115 2.74 -2.62 8.52
N TRP A 116 3.57 -2.26 7.53
CA TRP A 116 4.00 -3.21 6.50
C TRP A 116 4.86 -4.31 7.13
N ASP A 117 4.42 -5.55 7.04
CA ASP A 117 5.13 -6.69 7.62
C ASP A 117 6.17 -7.22 6.63
N THR A 118 7.42 -6.79 6.80
CA THR A 118 8.53 -7.18 5.93
C THR A 118 8.86 -8.66 6.02
N SER A 119 8.56 -9.31 7.14
CA SER A 119 8.80 -10.74 7.31
C SER A 119 7.84 -11.60 6.49
N VAL A 120 6.68 -11.08 6.17
CA VAL A 120 5.64 -11.77 5.38
C VAL A 120 5.66 -11.32 3.92
N LEU A 121 5.78 -10.02 3.68
CA LEU A 121 5.58 -9.41 2.35
C LEU A 121 6.89 -9.03 1.65
N GLY A 122 8.02 -9.10 2.34
CA GLY A 122 9.29 -8.61 1.83
C GLY A 122 9.44 -7.11 2.00
N ASP A 123 10.31 -6.48 1.23
CA ASP A 123 10.64 -5.07 1.38
C ASP A 123 9.41 -4.17 1.25
N SER A 124 9.36 -3.15 2.12
CA SER A 124 8.28 -2.17 2.08
C SER A 124 8.45 -1.22 0.89
N PRO A 125 7.38 -0.98 0.09
CA PRO A 125 7.42 0.02 -0.97
C PRO A 125 7.45 1.45 -0.43
N TYR A 126 7.28 1.62 0.88
CA TYR A 126 7.26 2.92 1.57
C TYR A 126 8.56 3.22 2.32
N ALA A 127 9.50 2.30 2.28
CA ALA A 127 10.80 2.47 2.95
C ALA A 127 11.71 3.45 2.21
#